data_334481c0928eca9e460255129e096c1f
#
_entry.id   334481c0928eca9e460255129e096c1f
#
_cell.length_a   1.000
_cell.length_b   1.000
_cell.length_c   1.000
_cell.angle_alpha   90.00
_cell.angle_beta   90.00
_cell.angle_gamma   90.00
#
_symmetry.space_group_name_H-M   'P 1'
#
loop_
_entity.id
_entity.type
_entity.pdbx_description
1 polymer ?
#
loop_
_entity_poly.entity_id
_entity_poly.type
_entity_poly.pdbx_seq_one_letter_code
_entity_poly.pdbx_strand_id
1 'polypeptide(L)'
;MAKQDKSQAFGRFDLNEIARSFPETAETLLLDTYLTDEQTASSRVFRIYRGTPPHYHANSDEHLFVLSGRGTFWMGSPENSGVFEPGHFLFFKRNTVHATPDIIEGPVVFLAIDTPRRDPKDIIFVNPADGTPETFIRGKAQPSSGY
;
A
#
# COMPACT_ATOMS: atom_id res chain seq x y z
N MET A 1 -4.05 -16.81 -4.19
CA MET A 1 -3.78 -15.79 -3.16
C MET A 1 -4.85 -15.84 -2.11
N ALA A 2 -4.42 -15.89 -0.86
CA ALA A 2 -5.35 -15.94 0.25
C ALA A 2 -6.12 -14.62 0.34
N LYS A 3 -7.41 -14.69 0.29
CA LYS A 3 -8.32 -13.58 0.39
C LYS A 3 -9.48 -14.04 1.26
N GLN A 4 -9.97 -13.18 2.14
CA GLN A 4 -11.06 -13.55 3.01
C GLN A 4 -12.33 -13.83 2.20
N ASP A 5 -12.95 -14.95 2.48
CA ASP A 5 -14.32 -15.21 2.02
C ASP A 5 -15.23 -14.35 2.89
N LYS A 6 -15.89 -13.37 2.28
CA LYS A 6 -16.73 -12.41 3.02
C LYS A 6 -17.94 -13.06 3.70
N SER A 7 -18.28 -14.30 3.34
CA SER A 7 -19.33 -15.03 4.03
C SER A 7 -18.87 -15.56 5.40
N GLN A 8 -17.56 -15.56 5.66
CA GLN A 8 -17.00 -16.02 6.93
C GLN A 8 -16.71 -14.86 7.86
N ALA A 9 -16.89 -15.09 9.15
CA ALA A 9 -16.65 -14.11 10.18
C ALA A 9 -15.17 -14.02 10.61
N PHE A 10 -14.30 -14.84 10.02
CA PHE A 10 -12.89 -14.92 10.42
C PHE A 10 -12.02 -15.37 9.25
N GLY A 11 -10.72 -15.17 9.39
CA GLY A 11 -9.76 -15.62 8.39
C GLY A 11 -8.36 -15.67 8.99
N ARG A 12 -7.48 -16.44 8.34
CA ARG A 12 -6.07 -16.54 8.68
C ARG A 12 -5.24 -16.45 7.41
N PHE A 13 -4.21 -15.60 7.42
CA PHE A 13 -3.41 -15.33 6.26
C PHE A 13 -1.93 -15.48 6.59
N ASP A 14 -1.19 -16.14 5.71
CA ASP A 14 0.27 -16.21 5.82
C ASP A 14 0.85 -15.03 5.05
N LEU A 15 1.20 -13.97 5.77
CA LEU A 15 1.65 -12.73 5.15
C LEU A 15 2.99 -12.89 4.43
N ASN A 16 3.87 -13.75 4.93
CA ASN A 16 5.14 -13.99 4.28
C ASN A 16 4.98 -14.73 2.95
N GLU A 17 4.05 -15.69 2.91
CA GLU A 17 3.73 -16.39 1.67
C GLU A 17 3.16 -15.42 0.64
N ILE A 18 2.23 -14.57 1.06
CA ILE A 18 1.64 -13.56 0.18
C ILE A 18 2.71 -12.61 -0.33
N ALA A 19 3.60 -12.14 0.55
CA ALA A 19 4.68 -11.24 0.15
C ALA A 19 5.58 -11.85 -0.92
N ARG A 20 5.87 -13.15 -0.81
CA ARG A 20 6.71 -13.85 -1.79
C ARG A 20 6.01 -14.15 -3.10
N SER A 21 4.69 -14.01 -3.16
CA SER A 21 3.91 -14.38 -4.35
C SER A 21 3.84 -13.27 -5.40
N PHE A 22 4.22 -12.05 -5.06
CA PHE A 22 4.20 -10.96 -6.02
C PHE A 22 5.23 -11.17 -7.12
N PRO A 23 4.90 -10.86 -8.38
CA PRO A 23 5.85 -11.00 -9.47
C PRO A 23 7.05 -10.07 -9.29
N GLU A 24 8.13 -10.37 -9.99
CA GLU A 24 9.36 -9.61 -9.87
C GLU A 24 9.24 -8.18 -10.40
N THR A 25 8.39 -7.99 -11.42
CA THR A 25 8.16 -6.68 -12.04
C THR A 25 6.68 -6.41 -12.19
N ALA A 26 6.33 -5.13 -12.30
CA ALA A 26 4.96 -4.71 -12.56
C ALA A 26 4.94 -3.42 -13.38
N GLU A 27 3.87 -3.23 -14.15
CA GLU A 27 3.67 -2.01 -14.92
C GLU A 27 3.22 -0.86 -14.03
N THR A 28 2.38 -1.14 -13.05
CA THR A 28 1.93 -0.14 -12.08
C THR A 28 2.98 0.05 -10.99
N LEU A 29 2.84 1.12 -10.25
CA LEU A 29 3.76 1.44 -9.17
C LEU A 29 3.73 0.35 -8.09
N LEU A 30 2.55 -0.19 -7.79
CA LEU A 30 2.41 -1.27 -6.84
C LEU A 30 1.37 -2.29 -7.29
N LEU A 31 1.46 -3.48 -6.70
CA LEU A 31 0.42 -4.51 -6.79
C LEU A 31 -0.02 -4.87 -5.38
N ASP A 32 -1.28 -5.21 -5.22
CA ASP A 32 -1.81 -5.55 -3.90
C ASP A 32 -2.67 -6.81 -3.92
N THR A 33 -2.84 -7.37 -2.72
CA THR A 33 -3.75 -8.48 -2.45
C THR A 33 -4.58 -8.10 -1.23
N TYR A 34 -5.87 -8.01 -1.38
CA TYR A 34 -6.75 -7.73 -0.25
C TYR A 34 -6.88 -8.96 0.64
N LEU A 35 -6.83 -8.73 1.95
CA LEU A 35 -7.08 -9.74 2.98
C LEU A 35 -8.51 -9.60 3.48
N THR A 36 -8.87 -8.43 3.95
CA THR A 36 -10.22 -8.11 4.42
C THR A 36 -10.67 -6.80 3.80
N ASP A 37 -12.00 -6.66 3.63
CA ASP A 37 -12.56 -5.48 3.00
C ASP A 37 -13.94 -5.22 3.59
N GLU A 38 -13.96 -4.61 4.78
CA GLU A 38 -15.18 -4.29 5.51
C GLU A 38 -15.31 -2.78 5.65
N GLN A 39 -16.51 -2.29 5.95
CA GLN A 39 -16.74 -0.84 6.06
C GLN A 39 -15.89 -0.18 7.15
N THR A 40 -15.65 -0.88 8.24
CA THR A 40 -14.88 -0.33 9.36
C THR A 40 -13.38 -0.35 9.12
N ALA A 41 -12.88 -1.25 8.28
CA ALA A 41 -11.48 -1.34 7.95
C ALA A 41 -11.28 -2.21 6.71
N SER A 42 -10.25 -1.91 5.94
CA SER A 42 -9.77 -2.80 4.90
C SER A 42 -8.30 -3.10 5.16
N SER A 43 -7.86 -4.30 4.77
CA SER A 43 -6.46 -4.68 4.93
C SER A 43 -5.97 -5.37 3.66
N ARG A 44 -4.71 -5.12 3.35
CA ARG A 44 -4.09 -5.66 2.15
C ARG A 44 -2.58 -5.78 2.35
N VAL A 45 -1.98 -6.68 1.58
CA VAL A 45 -0.53 -6.75 1.44
C VAL A 45 -0.19 -6.18 0.08
N PHE A 46 0.78 -5.29 0.00
CA PHE A 46 1.17 -4.74 -1.29
C PHE A 46 2.68 -4.61 -1.41
N ARG A 47 3.15 -4.75 -2.65
CA ARG A 47 4.55 -4.55 -3.00
C ARG A 47 4.68 -3.30 -3.85
N ILE A 48 5.59 -2.42 -3.50
CA ILE A 48 5.93 -1.29 -4.35
C ILE A 48 7.13 -1.65 -5.22
N TYR A 49 7.08 -1.23 -6.47
CA TYR A 49 8.13 -1.52 -7.47
C TYR A 49 8.98 -0.29 -7.75
N ARG A 50 8.49 0.87 -7.38
CA ARG A 50 9.15 2.16 -7.51
C ARG A 50 8.78 3.01 -6.32
N GLY A 51 9.51 4.09 -6.09
CA GLY A 51 9.17 5.03 -5.04
C GLY A 51 7.80 5.65 -5.26
N THR A 52 7.06 5.88 -4.18
CA THR A 52 5.75 6.51 -4.27
C THR A 52 5.90 8.02 -4.22
N PRO A 53 5.22 8.74 -5.13
CA PRO A 53 5.23 10.21 -5.09
C PRO A 53 4.37 10.73 -3.93
N PRO A 54 4.51 12.02 -3.60
CA PRO A 54 3.71 12.62 -2.55
C PRO A 54 2.22 12.54 -2.83
N HIS A 55 1.47 12.01 -1.87
CA HIS A 55 0.03 11.81 -1.98
C HIS A 55 -0.60 11.74 -0.60
N TYR A 56 -1.91 11.75 -0.55
CA TYR A 56 -2.66 11.54 0.69
C TYR A 56 -3.98 10.84 0.41
N HIS A 57 -4.59 10.36 1.48
CA HIS A 57 -5.91 9.74 1.45
C HIS A 57 -6.86 10.63 2.24
N ALA A 58 -8.01 10.97 1.65
CA ALA A 58 -8.92 11.94 2.24
C ALA A 58 -9.86 11.35 3.28
N ASN A 59 -10.17 10.05 3.16
CA ASN A 59 -11.24 9.45 3.93
C ASN A 59 -10.81 8.26 4.81
N SER A 60 -9.52 7.95 4.86
CA SER A 60 -9.01 6.82 5.64
C SER A 60 -7.68 7.17 6.28
N ASP A 61 -7.47 6.65 7.48
CA ASP A 61 -6.16 6.66 8.12
C ASP A 61 -5.43 5.40 7.65
N GLU A 62 -4.14 5.51 7.34
CA GLU A 62 -3.37 4.39 6.85
C GLU A 62 -2.34 3.93 7.88
N HIS A 63 -2.32 2.62 8.12
CA HIS A 63 -1.38 1.98 9.02
C HIS A 63 -0.55 1.02 8.17
N LEU A 64 0.77 1.23 8.11
CA LEU A 64 1.67 0.41 7.31
C LEU A 64 2.63 -0.35 8.22
N PHE A 65 2.69 -1.65 8.07
CA PHE A 65 3.70 -2.47 8.71
C PHE A 65 4.65 -3.01 7.64
N VAL A 66 5.95 -2.77 7.81
CA VAL A 66 6.95 -3.19 6.84
C VAL A 66 7.23 -4.68 7.01
N LEU A 67 6.89 -5.48 5.99
CA LEU A 67 7.12 -6.92 5.98
C LEU A 67 8.48 -7.26 5.40
N SER A 68 8.92 -6.54 4.35
CA SER A 68 10.21 -6.80 3.72
C SER A 68 10.73 -5.53 3.04
N GLY A 69 12.04 -5.50 2.84
CA GLY A 69 12.68 -4.41 2.11
C GLY A 69 13.02 -3.21 2.98
N ARG A 70 13.80 -2.30 2.41
CA ARG A 70 14.21 -1.05 3.05
C ARG A 70 14.04 0.10 2.07
N GLY A 71 13.67 1.26 2.58
CA GLY A 71 13.51 2.44 1.75
C GLY A 71 13.42 3.69 2.60
N THR A 72 13.17 4.82 1.94
CA THR A 72 12.99 6.11 2.61
C THR A 72 11.52 6.48 2.66
N PHE A 73 11.18 7.31 3.63
CA PHE A 73 9.84 7.87 3.76
C PHE A 73 9.92 9.31 4.26
N TRP A 74 8.87 10.08 4.00
CA TRP A 74 8.60 11.29 4.75
C TRP A 74 7.09 11.43 4.93
N MET A 75 6.67 12.11 5.97
CA MET A 75 5.27 12.30 6.31
C MET A 75 5.01 13.71 6.83
N GLY A 76 3.96 14.32 6.31
CA GLY A 76 3.63 15.71 6.58
C GLY A 76 4.43 16.67 5.73
N SER A 77 5.75 16.55 5.79
CA SER A 77 6.66 17.36 5.00
C SER A 77 7.96 16.59 4.76
N PRO A 78 8.75 16.97 3.73
CA PRO A 78 10.02 16.30 3.43
C PRO A 78 11.06 16.38 4.55
N GLU A 79 10.96 17.36 5.43
CA GLU A 79 11.87 17.48 6.58
C GLU A 79 11.64 16.37 7.61
N ASN A 80 10.44 15.80 7.63
CA ASN A 80 10.10 14.72 8.56
C ASN A 80 10.29 13.38 7.86
N SER A 81 11.53 13.01 7.64
CA SER A 81 11.90 11.85 6.84
C SER A 81 12.75 10.87 7.62
N GLY A 82 12.84 9.66 7.10
CA GLY A 82 13.66 8.60 7.70
C GLY A 82 13.76 7.40 6.77
N VAL A 83 14.30 6.32 7.31
CA VAL A 83 14.46 5.03 6.63
C VAL A 83 13.57 4.02 7.32
N PHE A 84 12.81 3.26 6.53
CA PHE A 84 12.03 2.15 7.06
C PHE A 84 12.73 0.83 6.76
N GLU A 85 12.49 -0.16 7.62
CA GLU A 85 12.97 -1.53 7.44
C GLU A 85 11.96 -2.51 8.04
N PRO A 86 12.11 -3.81 7.81
CA PRO A 86 11.15 -4.80 8.33
C PRO A 86 10.92 -4.65 9.84
N GLY A 87 9.66 -4.71 10.23
CA GLY A 87 9.27 -4.52 11.62
C GLY A 87 8.88 -3.10 11.97
N HIS A 88 9.14 -2.14 11.11
CA HIS A 88 8.72 -0.75 11.34
C HIS A 88 7.23 -0.57 11.04
N PHE A 89 6.59 0.29 11.81
CA PHE A 89 5.18 0.64 11.65
C PHE A 89 5.08 2.13 11.36
N LEU A 90 4.42 2.48 10.25
CA LEU A 90 4.21 3.88 9.86
C LEU A 90 2.72 4.18 9.91
N PHE A 91 2.37 5.35 10.41
CA PHE A 91 0.99 5.77 10.50
C PHE A 91 0.79 7.12 9.83
N PHE A 92 -0.23 7.20 8.97
CA PHE A 92 -0.61 8.43 8.29
C PHE A 92 -2.09 8.68 8.53
N LYS A 93 -2.38 9.71 9.30
CA LYS A 93 -3.76 10.13 9.48
C LYS A 93 -4.30 10.64 8.14
N ARG A 94 -5.60 10.52 7.92
CA ARG A 94 -6.21 11.04 6.68
C ARG A 94 -5.80 12.49 6.45
N ASN A 95 -5.66 12.85 5.19
CA ASN A 95 -5.19 14.16 4.73
C ASN A 95 -3.72 14.47 5.05
N THR A 96 -2.96 13.51 5.55
CA THR A 96 -1.52 13.68 5.76
C THR A 96 -0.78 13.32 4.48
N VAL A 97 -0.10 14.28 3.89
CA VAL A 97 0.74 14.02 2.70
C VAL A 97 1.93 13.18 3.12
N HIS A 98 2.22 12.14 2.36
CA HIS A 98 3.35 11.27 2.63
C HIS A 98 3.90 10.70 1.32
N ALA A 99 5.11 10.19 1.40
CA ALA A 99 5.79 9.56 0.27
C ALA A 99 6.78 8.52 0.76
N THR A 100 7.05 7.52 -0.09
CA THR A 100 8.16 6.60 0.09
C THR A 100 9.03 6.72 -1.16
N PRO A 101 9.85 7.77 -1.25
CA PRO A 101 10.47 8.15 -2.52
C PRO A 101 11.52 7.19 -3.05
N ASP A 102 12.21 6.47 -2.17
CA ASP A 102 13.33 5.63 -2.60
C ASP A 102 13.24 4.22 -2.05
N ILE A 103 13.51 3.24 -2.89
CA ILE A 103 13.73 1.86 -2.49
C ILE A 103 15.22 1.66 -2.35
N ILE A 104 15.68 1.30 -1.15
CA ILE A 104 17.11 1.03 -0.89
C ILE A 104 17.41 -0.43 -1.16
N GLU A 105 16.52 -1.33 -0.69
CA GLU A 105 16.70 -2.76 -0.84
C GLU A 105 15.33 -3.41 -1.03
N GLY A 106 15.10 -4.04 -2.17
CA GLY A 106 13.84 -4.71 -2.48
C GLY A 106 13.89 -6.20 -2.24
N PRO A 107 12.75 -6.88 -2.31
CA PRO A 107 11.42 -6.30 -2.55
C PRO A 107 10.88 -5.57 -1.33
N VAL A 108 10.17 -4.48 -1.56
CA VAL A 108 9.52 -3.71 -0.48
C VAL A 108 8.05 -4.10 -0.43
N VAL A 109 7.65 -4.69 0.69
CA VAL A 109 6.29 -5.19 0.90
C VAL A 109 5.76 -4.68 2.24
N PHE A 110 4.53 -4.18 2.20
CA PHE A 110 3.83 -3.67 3.39
C PHE A 110 2.54 -4.46 3.63
N LEU A 111 2.19 -4.59 4.91
CA LEU A 111 0.82 -4.83 5.32
C LEU A 111 0.19 -3.47 5.57
N ALA A 112 -0.92 -3.18 4.91
CA ALA A 112 -1.66 -1.94 5.11
C ALA A 112 -3.02 -2.22 5.73
N ILE A 113 -3.38 -1.43 6.74
CA ILE A 113 -4.72 -1.43 7.30
C ILE A 113 -5.24 0.01 7.18
N ASP A 114 -6.38 0.16 6.51
CA ASP A 114 -7.02 1.46 6.30
C ASP A 114 -8.31 1.53 7.13
N THR A 115 -8.49 2.58 7.89
CA THR A 115 -9.63 2.75 8.78
C THR A 115 -10.23 4.15 8.64
N PRO A 116 -11.51 4.27 8.26
CA PRO A 116 -12.39 3.22 7.73
C PRO A 116 -11.88 2.68 6.39
N ARG A 117 -12.65 1.77 5.80
CA ARG A 117 -12.32 1.17 4.51
C ARG A 117 -11.85 2.23 3.51
N ARG A 118 -10.74 1.96 2.84
CA ARG A 118 -10.25 2.88 1.82
C ARG A 118 -10.83 2.53 0.45
N ASP A 119 -11.47 3.50 -0.17
CA ASP A 119 -11.85 3.38 -1.58
C ASP A 119 -10.54 3.35 -2.39
N PRO A 120 -10.38 2.39 -3.32
CA PRO A 120 -9.18 2.35 -4.17
C PRO A 120 -8.90 3.64 -4.94
N LYS A 121 -9.90 4.46 -5.14
CA LYS A 121 -9.77 5.76 -5.82
C LYS A 121 -9.34 6.89 -4.87
N ASP A 122 -9.31 6.65 -3.57
CA ASP A 122 -8.94 7.66 -2.59
C ASP A 122 -7.41 7.76 -2.46
N ILE A 123 -6.78 8.16 -3.54
CA ILE A 123 -5.38 8.49 -3.62
C ILE A 123 -5.30 9.82 -4.35
N ILE A 124 -4.85 10.86 -3.64
CA ILE A 124 -4.80 12.21 -4.19
C ILE A 124 -3.34 12.64 -4.26
N PHE A 125 -2.86 12.83 -5.49
CA PHE A 125 -1.47 13.24 -5.71
C PHE A 125 -1.35 14.74 -5.53
N VAL A 126 -0.29 15.16 -4.81
CA VAL A 126 0.00 16.59 -4.64
C VAL A 126 0.28 17.21 -5.99
N ASN A 127 1.06 16.52 -6.84
CA ASN A 127 1.29 16.93 -8.22
C ASN A 127 0.46 16.02 -9.12
N PRO A 128 -0.58 16.53 -9.81
CA PRO A 128 -1.41 15.70 -10.68
C PRO A 128 -0.63 14.98 -11.79
N ALA A 129 0.54 15.48 -12.15
CA ALA A 129 1.38 14.84 -13.16
C ALA A 129 2.00 13.52 -12.66
N ASP A 130 1.98 13.27 -11.36
CA ASP A 130 2.58 12.06 -10.78
C ASP A 130 1.74 10.80 -11.02
N GLY A 131 0.48 10.95 -11.43
CA GLY A 131 -0.33 9.80 -11.78
C GLY A 131 -1.79 9.93 -11.37
N THR A 132 -2.46 8.80 -11.47
CA THR A 132 -3.87 8.63 -11.07
C THR A 132 -3.96 7.39 -10.20
N PRO A 133 -5.10 7.16 -9.51
CA PRO A 133 -5.28 5.91 -8.77
C PRO A 133 -5.03 4.67 -9.63
N GLU A 134 -5.40 4.68 -10.91
CA GLU A 134 -5.26 3.54 -11.82
C GLU A 134 -3.79 3.28 -12.19
N THR A 135 -2.98 4.31 -12.33
CA THR A 135 -1.55 4.13 -12.62
C THR A 135 -0.77 3.75 -11.38
N PHE A 136 -1.31 4.05 -10.21
CA PHE A 136 -0.66 3.74 -8.94
C PHE A 136 -0.74 2.24 -8.63
N ILE A 137 -1.94 1.67 -8.68
CA ILE A 137 -2.18 0.28 -8.27
C ILE A 137 -2.32 -0.65 -9.47
N ARG A 138 -3.03 -0.22 -10.53
CA ARG A 138 -3.30 -1.05 -11.69
C ARG A 138 -2.97 -0.32 -12.96
N GLY A 139 -2.07 -0.87 -13.72
CA GLY A 139 -1.84 -0.42 -15.08
C GLY A 139 -2.92 -0.91 -16.02
N LYS A 140 -2.90 -0.43 -17.25
CA LYS A 140 -3.90 -0.80 -18.26
C LYS A 140 -3.89 -2.29 -18.57
N ALA A 141 -2.72 -2.91 -18.53
CA ALA A 141 -2.58 -4.33 -18.83
C ALA A 141 -2.74 -5.21 -17.60
N GLN A 142 -2.98 -4.62 -16.43
CA GLN A 142 -3.05 -5.35 -15.20
C GLN A 142 -4.41 -6.01 -15.07
N PRO A 143 -4.48 -7.34 -14.96
CA PRO A 143 -5.75 -7.99 -14.72
C PRO A 143 -6.27 -7.60 -13.34
N SER A 144 -7.58 -7.69 -13.17
CA SER A 144 -8.20 -7.42 -11.90
C SER A 144 -7.57 -8.30 -10.81
N SER A 145 -7.22 -7.71 -9.67
CA SER A 145 -6.74 -8.46 -8.51
C SER A 145 -7.90 -9.09 -7.72
N GLY A 146 -9.10 -9.11 -8.28
CA GLY A 146 -10.23 -9.77 -7.67
C GLY A 146 -11.04 -8.91 -6.71
N TYR A 147 -10.94 -7.62 -6.81
CA TYR A 147 -11.77 -6.72 -6.02
C TYR A 147 -12.28 -5.57 -6.83
#